data_1f2aab915b63e1b22defbec70ca37b72
#
_entry.id   1f2aab915b63e1b22defbec70ca37b72
#
_cell.length_a   1.000
_cell.length_b   1.000
_cell.length_c   1.000
_cell.angle_alpha   90.00
_cell.angle_beta   90.00
_cell.angle_gamma   90.00
#
_symmetry.space_group_name_H-M   'P 1'
#
loop_
_entity.id
_entity.type
_entity.pdbx_description
1 polymer ?
#
loop_
_entity_poly.entity_id
_entity_poly.type
_entity_poly.pdbx_seq_one_letter_code
_entity_poly.pdbx_strand_id
1 'polypeptide(L)'
;MADWELRAASMADLEEIVEIRAVVMRADLERLGRYDEHRVRQRLRDAYQPEHTSAIEVAGALVGCVALRPADDAYWLEHFLLVPELQGKGIGSAVLGRLLERPDREGALTRLNVLRGSAARRLYERHGFVLESEDAVDVYMVRNPTSRTPAPLASTNRVPTNRTPAPRTP
;
A
#
# COMPACT_ATOMS: atom_id res chain seq x y z
N MET A 1 17.77 8.89 -6.40
CA MET A 1 16.62 7.96 -6.31
C MET A 1 16.00 7.92 -7.70
N ALA A 2 15.67 6.77 -8.23
CA ALA A 2 14.99 6.69 -9.51
C ALA A 2 13.62 7.37 -9.40
N ASP A 3 13.27 8.20 -10.38
CA ASP A 3 11.94 8.81 -10.45
C ASP A 3 10.94 7.71 -10.77
N TRP A 4 10.10 7.41 -9.81
CA TRP A 4 9.02 6.43 -9.92
C TRP A 4 7.67 7.13 -9.86
N GLU A 5 6.71 6.59 -10.55
CA GLU A 5 5.34 7.11 -10.58
C GLU A 5 4.34 5.99 -10.31
N LEU A 6 3.21 6.36 -9.71
CA LEU A 6 2.03 5.52 -9.64
C LEU A 6 0.96 6.09 -10.56
N ARG A 7 0.43 5.26 -11.44
CA ARG A 7 -0.77 5.58 -12.20
C ARG A 7 -1.85 4.52 -12.01
N ALA A 8 -3.09 4.87 -12.31
CA ALA A 8 -4.15 3.88 -12.38
C ALA A 8 -3.80 2.80 -13.42
N ALA A 9 -3.96 1.54 -13.06
CA ALA A 9 -3.79 0.44 -13.99
C ALA A 9 -5.02 0.28 -14.89
N SER A 10 -4.84 -0.39 -16.02
CA SER A 10 -5.91 -0.73 -16.97
C SER A 10 -5.83 -2.19 -17.40
N MET A 11 -6.81 -2.65 -18.16
CA MET A 11 -6.75 -4.00 -18.74
C MET A 11 -5.60 -4.18 -19.74
N ALA A 12 -5.10 -3.10 -20.33
CA ALA A 12 -3.95 -3.14 -21.23
C ALA A 12 -2.64 -3.52 -20.53
N ASP A 13 -2.55 -3.28 -19.22
CA ASP A 13 -1.36 -3.59 -18.41
C ASP A 13 -1.30 -5.07 -17.98
N LEU A 14 -2.43 -5.80 -18.07
CA LEU A 14 -2.57 -7.12 -17.46
C LEU A 14 -1.49 -8.11 -17.86
N GLU A 15 -1.25 -8.27 -19.15
CA GLU A 15 -0.31 -9.31 -19.62
C GLU A 15 1.15 -8.98 -19.24
N GLU A 16 1.53 -7.72 -19.24
CA GLU A 16 2.87 -7.31 -18.78
C GLU A 16 3.02 -7.54 -17.27
N ILE A 17 2.01 -7.21 -16.47
CA ILE A 17 2.00 -7.48 -15.02
C ILE A 17 2.02 -9.00 -14.73
N VAL A 18 1.33 -9.79 -15.54
CA VAL A 18 1.34 -11.27 -15.46
C VAL A 18 2.76 -11.82 -15.61
N GLU A 19 3.53 -11.31 -16.58
CA GLU A 19 4.92 -11.74 -16.77
C GLU A 19 5.83 -11.25 -15.64
N ILE A 20 5.64 -10.03 -15.14
CA ILE A 20 6.35 -9.54 -13.95
C ILE A 20 6.08 -10.45 -12.75
N ARG A 21 4.82 -10.86 -12.54
CA ARG A 21 4.46 -11.79 -11.47
C ARG A 21 5.21 -13.12 -11.58
N ALA A 22 5.24 -13.70 -12.78
CA ALA A 22 5.92 -14.97 -13.02
C ALA A 22 7.40 -14.91 -12.64
N VAL A 23 8.07 -13.80 -12.94
CA VAL A 23 9.47 -13.56 -12.57
C VAL A 23 9.63 -13.34 -11.06
N VAL A 24 8.86 -12.42 -10.50
CA VAL A 24 9.00 -11.99 -9.09
C VAL A 24 8.67 -13.10 -8.10
N MET A 25 7.65 -13.91 -8.39
CA MET A 25 7.17 -14.96 -7.48
C MET A 25 7.92 -16.28 -7.60
N ARG A 26 8.75 -16.44 -8.65
CA ARG A 26 9.37 -17.70 -8.98
C ARG A 26 10.20 -18.31 -7.85
N ALA A 27 11.16 -17.57 -7.33
CA ALA A 27 12.08 -18.08 -6.33
C ALA A 27 11.38 -18.53 -5.04
N ASP A 28 10.42 -17.76 -4.54
CA ASP A 28 9.67 -18.10 -3.34
C ASP A 28 8.74 -19.29 -3.58
N LEU A 29 8.07 -19.36 -4.72
CA LEU A 29 7.20 -20.50 -5.06
C LEU A 29 7.99 -21.80 -5.32
N GLU A 30 9.17 -21.72 -5.94
CA GLU A 30 10.07 -22.88 -6.11
C GLU A 30 10.56 -23.38 -4.74
N ARG A 31 10.99 -22.49 -3.85
CA ARG A 31 11.42 -22.83 -2.48
C ARG A 31 10.31 -23.53 -1.67
N LEU A 32 9.06 -23.16 -1.90
CA LEU A 32 7.89 -23.77 -1.25
C LEU A 32 7.35 -25.02 -2.00
N GLY A 33 7.96 -25.41 -3.11
CA GLY A 33 7.49 -26.53 -3.94
C GLY A 33 6.13 -26.26 -4.59
N ARG A 34 5.80 -24.99 -4.86
CA ARG A 34 4.48 -24.55 -5.36
C ARG A 34 4.55 -23.85 -6.71
N TYR A 35 5.74 -23.72 -7.32
CA TYR A 35 5.84 -23.09 -8.62
C TYR A 35 5.20 -23.93 -9.71
N ASP A 36 4.33 -23.30 -10.46
CA ASP A 36 3.72 -23.80 -11.67
C ASP A 36 3.60 -22.65 -12.65
N GLU A 37 4.19 -22.79 -13.81
CA GLU A 37 4.33 -21.71 -14.79
C GLU A 37 2.98 -21.18 -15.31
N HIS A 38 2.02 -22.06 -15.50
CA HIS A 38 0.68 -21.67 -15.91
C HIS A 38 -0.10 -21.04 -14.75
N ARG A 39 -0.08 -21.69 -13.60
CA ARG A 39 -0.85 -21.27 -12.43
C ARG A 39 -0.42 -19.89 -11.89
N VAL A 40 0.88 -19.59 -11.87
CA VAL A 40 1.37 -18.31 -11.38
C VAL A 40 0.82 -17.13 -12.19
N ARG A 41 0.66 -17.32 -13.49
CA ARG A 41 0.08 -16.34 -14.42
C ARG A 41 -1.44 -16.29 -14.30
N GLN A 42 -2.09 -17.45 -14.32
CA GLN A 42 -3.55 -17.53 -14.32
C GLN A 42 -4.16 -16.96 -13.03
N ARG A 43 -3.53 -17.15 -11.89
CA ARG A 43 -4.00 -16.56 -10.62
C ARG A 43 -4.10 -15.04 -10.67
N LEU A 44 -3.17 -14.37 -11.36
CA LEU A 44 -3.28 -12.92 -11.51
C LEU A 44 -4.40 -12.56 -12.49
N ARG A 45 -4.51 -13.25 -13.63
CA ARG A 45 -5.60 -12.99 -14.58
C ARG A 45 -6.97 -13.12 -13.92
N ASP A 46 -7.16 -14.14 -13.09
CA ASP A 46 -8.43 -14.41 -12.41
C ASP A 46 -8.75 -13.38 -11.31
N ALA A 47 -7.74 -12.81 -10.69
CA ALA A 47 -7.89 -11.89 -9.54
C ALA A 47 -7.69 -10.41 -9.91
N TYR A 48 -7.34 -10.10 -11.16
CA TYR A 48 -7.00 -8.74 -11.57
C TYR A 48 -8.19 -7.79 -11.55
N GLN A 49 -8.06 -6.72 -10.79
CA GLN A 49 -9.04 -5.66 -10.67
C GLN A 49 -8.34 -4.31 -10.94
N PRO A 50 -8.37 -3.82 -12.17
CA PRO A 50 -7.66 -2.58 -12.53
C PRO A 50 -8.12 -1.37 -11.73
N GLU A 51 -9.41 -1.31 -11.34
CA GLU A 51 -9.97 -0.24 -10.51
C GLU A 51 -9.35 -0.12 -9.12
N HIS A 52 -8.73 -1.19 -8.63
CA HIS A 52 -8.04 -1.22 -7.33
C HIS A 52 -6.51 -1.34 -7.47
N THR A 53 -6.01 -1.38 -8.69
CA THR A 53 -4.60 -1.61 -8.99
C THR A 53 -3.94 -0.32 -9.47
N SER A 54 -2.75 -0.06 -8.94
CA SER A 54 -1.84 0.98 -9.44
C SER A 54 -0.66 0.33 -10.14
N ALA A 55 -0.35 0.81 -11.32
CA ALA A 55 0.88 0.48 -12.04
C ALA A 55 2.04 1.31 -11.48
N ILE A 56 3.20 0.68 -11.31
CA ILE A 56 4.44 1.33 -10.89
C ILE A 56 5.30 1.52 -12.14
N GLU A 57 5.65 2.76 -12.45
CA GLU A 57 6.50 3.10 -13.58
C GLU A 57 7.80 3.74 -13.13
N VAL A 58 8.86 3.46 -13.86
CA VAL A 58 10.17 4.12 -13.75
C VAL A 58 10.62 4.51 -15.14
N ALA A 59 10.90 5.79 -15.36
CA ALA A 59 11.25 6.33 -16.66
C ALA A 59 10.27 5.95 -17.80
N GLY A 60 8.97 5.90 -17.47
CA GLY A 60 7.90 5.56 -18.41
C GLY A 60 7.76 4.06 -18.72
N ALA A 61 8.54 3.19 -18.09
CA ALA A 61 8.42 1.74 -18.23
C ALA A 61 7.63 1.15 -17.05
N LEU A 62 6.70 0.23 -17.33
CA LEU A 62 5.99 -0.54 -16.31
C LEU A 62 6.96 -1.51 -15.63
N VAL A 63 7.16 -1.36 -14.33
CA VAL A 63 8.13 -2.16 -13.56
C VAL A 63 7.49 -2.93 -12.39
N GLY A 64 6.21 -2.75 -12.19
CA GLY A 64 5.49 -3.43 -11.13
C GLY A 64 4.06 -2.94 -10.98
N CYS A 65 3.39 -3.47 -9.99
CA CYS A 65 2.05 -3.03 -9.60
C CYS A 65 1.81 -3.24 -8.12
N VAL A 66 0.72 -2.69 -7.64
CA VAL A 66 0.19 -2.96 -6.31
C VAL A 66 -1.31 -2.72 -6.31
N ALA A 67 -2.06 -3.60 -5.67
CA ALA A 67 -3.50 -3.43 -5.48
C ALA A 67 -3.81 -3.09 -4.02
N LEU A 68 -4.72 -2.15 -3.82
CA LEU A 68 -5.30 -1.81 -2.53
C LEU A 68 -6.83 -1.89 -2.65
N ARG A 69 -7.38 -3.05 -2.31
CA ARG A 69 -8.80 -3.37 -2.50
C ARG A 69 -9.57 -3.14 -1.20
N PRO A 70 -10.63 -2.32 -1.20
CA PRO A 70 -11.51 -2.19 -0.04
C PRO A 70 -12.30 -3.49 0.20
N ALA A 71 -12.47 -3.85 1.47
CA ALA A 71 -13.27 -4.99 1.89
C ALA A 71 -13.81 -4.75 3.30
N ASP A 72 -15.13 -4.67 3.45
CA ASP A 72 -15.83 -4.43 4.71
C ASP A 72 -15.24 -3.24 5.51
N ASP A 73 -14.52 -3.54 6.59
CA ASP A 73 -13.90 -2.57 7.49
C ASP A 73 -12.39 -2.40 7.29
N ALA A 74 -11.84 -2.98 6.23
CA ALA A 74 -10.40 -3.06 5.99
C ALA A 74 -10.04 -2.83 4.52
N TYR A 75 -8.74 -2.68 4.27
CA TYR A 75 -8.14 -2.79 2.95
C TYR A 75 -7.32 -4.06 2.85
N TRP A 76 -7.35 -4.70 1.67
CA TRP A 76 -6.41 -5.75 1.30
C TRP A 76 -5.34 -5.20 0.37
N LEU A 77 -4.09 -5.30 0.80
CA LEU A 77 -2.91 -5.05 -0.02
C LEU A 77 -2.57 -6.34 -0.75
N GLU A 78 -2.68 -6.33 -2.06
CA GLU A 78 -2.54 -7.52 -2.90
C GLU A 78 -1.60 -7.23 -4.08
N HIS A 79 -1.02 -8.27 -4.67
CA HIS A 79 -0.23 -8.18 -5.91
C HIS A 79 0.82 -7.07 -5.88
N PHE A 80 1.53 -6.91 -4.77
CA PHE A 80 2.63 -5.97 -4.69
C PHE A 80 3.88 -6.59 -5.34
N LEU A 81 4.10 -6.20 -6.57
CA LEU A 81 5.13 -6.73 -7.45
C LEU A 81 6.06 -5.59 -7.88
N LEU A 82 7.36 -5.85 -7.86
CA LEU A 82 8.38 -4.97 -8.41
C LEU A 82 9.47 -5.84 -9.04
N VAL A 83 9.88 -5.51 -10.26
CA VAL A 83 10.93 -6.26 -10.96
C VAL A 83 12.20 -6.38 -10.09
N PRO A 84 12.89 -7.53 -10.09
CA PRO A 84 14.01 -7.80 -9.19
C PRO A 84 15.11 -6.75 -9.24
N GLU A 85 15.40 -6.19 -10.42
CA GLU A 85 16.45 -5.21 -10.66
C GLU A 85 16.23 -3.88 -9.91
N LEU A 86 14.97 -3.60 -9.51
CA LEU A 86 14.59 -2.39 -8.80
C LEU A 86 14.29 -2.63 -7.32
N GLN A 87 14.32 -3.87 -6.87
CA GLN A 87 14.18 -4.20 -5.46
C GLN A 87 15.40 -3.72 -4.64
N GLY A 88 15.19 -3.47 -3.35
CA GLY A 88 16.26 -3.03 -2.45
C GLY A 88 16.73 -1.59 -2.66
N LYS A 89 16.10 -0.81 -3.54
CA LYS A 89 16.44 0.58 -3.88
C LYS A 89 15.51 1.63 -3.25
N GLY A 90 14.64 1.21 -2.32
CA GLY A 90 13.72 2.10 -1.62
C GLY A 90 12.39 2.36 -2.32
N ILE A 91 12.21 1.97 -3.59
CA ILE A 91 10.97 2.19 -4.35
C ILE A 91 9.79 1.50 -3.67
N GLY A 92 9.91 0.23 -3.29
CA GLY A 92 8.84 -0.50 -2.62
C GLY A 92 8.40 0.16 -1.31
N SER A 93 9.33 0.68 -0.51
CA SER A 93 9.03 1.40 0.72
C SER A 93 8.30 2.72 0.44
N ALA A 94 8.71 3.47 -0.56
CA ALA A 94 8.08 4.73 -0.93
C ALA A 94 6.67 4.52 -1.49
N VAL A 95 6.48 3.52 -2.35
CA VAL A 95 5.17 3.12 -2.89
C VAL A 95 4.22 2.71 -1.76
N LEU A 96 4.68 1.83 -0.87
CA LEU A 96 3.87 1.35 0.25
C LEU A 96 3.47 2.50 1.19
N GLY A 97 4.41 3.39 1.52
CA GLY A 97 4.12 4.58 2.32
C GLY A 97 3.00 5.44 1.74
N ARG A 98 3.06 5.69 0.43
CA ARG A 98 2.02 6.49 -0.27
C ARG A 98 0.65 5.79 -0.29
N LEU A 99 0.62 4.48 -0.51
CA LEU A 99 -0.63 3.71 -0.50
C LEU A 99 -1.30 3.69 0.86
N LEU A 100 -0.53 3.57 1.93
CA LEU A 100 -1.05 3.48 3.30
C LEU A 100 -1.62 4.81 3.82
N GLU A 101 -1.36 5.94 3.16
CA GLU A 101 -1.96 7.23 3.51
C GLU A 101 -3.50 7.20 3.45
N ARG A 102 -4.08 6.42 2.53
CA ARG A 102 -5.53 6.31 2.39
C ARG A 102 -6.17 5.54 3.56
N PRO A 103 -5.76 4.30 3.88
CA PRO A 103 -6.25 3.61 5.08
C PRO A 103 -6.05 4.41 6.36
N ASP A 104 -4.89 5.07 6.52
CA ASP A 104 -4.61 5.90 7.70
C ASP A 104 -5.59 7.06 7.85
N ARG A 105 -5.87 7.75 6.75
CA ARG A 105 -6.82 8.87 6.73
C ARG A 105 -8.26 8.43 7.04
N GLU A 106 -8.62 7.24 6.59
CA GLU A 106 -9.95 6.66 6.78
C GLU A 106 -10.09 5.90 8.12
N GLY A 107 -9.00 5.72 8.87
CA GLY A 107 -8.99 4.96 10.12
C GLY A 107 -9.22 3.46 9.91
N ALA A 108 -8.87 2.93 8.73
CA ALA A 108 -9.14 1.56 8.34
C ALA A 108 -7.92 0.65 8.54
N LEU A 109 -8.18 -0.60 8.93
CA LEU A 109 -7.17 -1.66 8.95
C LEU A 109 -6.67 -1.96 7.54
N THR A 110 -5.42 -2.40 7.43
CA THR A 110 -4.89 -2.97 6.19
C THR A 110 -4.38 -4.38 6.45
N ARG A 111 -4.79 -5.32 5.63
CA ARG A 111 -4.36 -6.72 5.67
C ARG A 111 -3.60 -7.10 4.41
N LEU A 112 -2.72 -8.05 4.52
CA LEU A 112 -2.03 -8.68 3.40
C LEU A 112 -1.70 -10.13 3.74
N ASN A 113 -1.39 -10.91 2.72
CA ASN A 113 -0.64 -12.14 2.89
C ASN A 113 0.65 -12.10 2.07
N VAL A 114 1.68 -12.72 2.60
CA VAL A 114 2.99 -12.83 1.97
C VAL A 114 3.46 -14.28 2.07
N LEU A 115 4.14 -14.77 1.05
CA LEU A 115 4.68 -16.14 1.07
C LEU A 115 5.66 -16.33 2.22
N ARG A 116 5.54 -17.46 2.89
CA ARG A 116 6.43 -17.80 4.01
C ARG A 116 7.89 -17.77 3.58
N GLY A 117 8.72 -17.06 4.35
CA GLY A 117 10.15 -16.90 4.07
C GLY A 117 10.49 -15.86 3.00
N SER A 118 9.50 -15.15 2.45
CA SER A 118 9.75 -14.06 1.52
C SER A 118 10.45 -12.88 2.19
N ALA A 119 11.40 -12.29 1.49
CA ALA A 119 12.09 -11.07 1.92
C ALA A 119 11.15 -9.86 2.05
N ALA A 120 10.02 -9.87 1.35
CA ALA A 120 9.02 -8.81 1.39
C ALA A 120 8.40 -8.62 2.78
N ARG A 121 8.37 -9.67 3.62
CA ARG A 121 7.88 -9.58 4.99
C ARG A 121 8.56 -8.45 5.78
N ARG A 122 9.87 -8.29 5.63
CA ARG A 122 10.63 -7.23 6.32
C ARG A 122 10.20 -5.82 5.91
N LEU A 123 9.81 -5.66 4.65
CA LEU A 123 9.26 -4.39 4.16
C LEU A 123 7.95 -4.07 4.89
N TYR A 124 7.06 -5.04 5.00
CA TYR A 124 5.77 -4.86 5.68
C TYR A 124 5.94 -4.60 7.17
N GLU A 125 6.82 -5.32 7.85
CA GLU A 125 7.13 -5.10 9.27
C GLU A 125 7.63 -3.68 9.53
N ARG A 126 8.50 -3.13 8.67
CA ARG A 126 8.96 -1.74 8.78
C ARG A 126 7.84 -0.70 8.61
N HIS A 127 6.73 -1.07 7.99
CA HIS A 127 5.55 -0.21 7.81
C HIS A 127 4.44 -0.49 8.83
N GLY A 128 4.74 -1.22 9.90
CA GLY A 128 3.83 -1.43 11.01
C GLY A 128 2.88 -2.62 10.86
N PHE A 129 3.09 -3.48 9.86
CA PHE A 129 2.36 -4.74 9.78
C PHE A 129 2.90 -5.73 10.81
N VAL A 130 1.99 -6.43 11.47
CA VAL A 130 2.29 -7.48 12.44
C VAL A 130 1.63 -8.79 12.02
N LEU A 131 2.17 -9.90 12.52
CA LEU A 131 1.63 -11.23 12.26
C LEU A 131 0.21 -11.34 12.83
N GLU A 132 -0.75 -11.77 12.01
CA GLU A 132 -2.11 -12.13 12.43
C GLU A 132 -2.26 -13.66 12.51
N SER A 133 -1.85 -14.38 11.46
CA SER A 133 -1.82 -15.84 11.41
C SER A 133 -0.86 -16.33 10.34
N GLU A 134 -0.52 -17.61 10.35
CA GLU A 134 0.30 -18.23 9.29
C GLU A 134 -0.07 -19.70 9.10
N ASP A 135 0.19 -20.19 7.90
CA ASP A 135 0.11 -21.59 7.55
C ASP A 135 1.42 -22.09 6.91
N ALA A 136 1.40 -23.22 6.23
CA ALA A 136 2.60 -23.77 5.62
C ALA A 136 3.13 -22.96 4.41
N VAL A 137 2.30 -22.12 3.82
CA VAL A 137 2.58 -21.38 2.58
C VAL A 137 2.56 -19.87 2.80
N ASP A 138 1.56 -19.38 3.50
CA ASP A 138 1.26 -17.95 3.64
C ASP A 138 1.43 -17.45 5.07
N VAL A 139 1.87 -16.20 5.18
CA VAL A 139 1.89 -15.41 6.41
C VAL A 139 0.90 -14.27 6.24
N TYR A 140 -0.12 -14.22 7.08
CA TYR A 140 -1.13 -13.18 7.09
C TYR A 140 -0.74 -12.09 8.07
N MET A 141 -0.77 -10.85 7.62
CA MET A 141 -0.35 -9.70 8.40
C MET A 141 -1.42 -8.62 8.42
N VAL A 142 -1.47 -7.89 9.50
CA VAL A 142 -2.42 -6.79 9.72
C VAL A 142 -1.69 -5.55 10.21
N ARG A 143 -2.18 -4.40 9.79
CA ARG A 143 -1.70 -3.09 10.24
C ARG A 143 -2.86 -2.23 10.68
N ASN A 144 -2.76 -1.67 11.89
CA ASN A 144 -3.66 -0.63 12.35
C ASN A 144 -3.35 0.70 11.65
N PRO A 145 -4.35 1.54 11.40
CA PRO A 145 -4.10 2.88 10.87
C PRO A 145 -3.24 3.68 11.85
N THR A 146 -2.33 4.49 11.30
CA THR A 146 -1.55 5.42 12.11
C THR A 146 -2.39 6.66 12.34
N SER A 147 -2.75 6.96 13.60
CA SER A 147 -3.44 8.18 13.96
C SER A 147 -2.56 9.38 13.63
N ARG A 148 -2.90 10.15 12.59
CA ARG A 148 -2.38 11.51 12.48
C ARG A 148 -3.08 12.33 13.56
N THR A 149 -2.39 12.66 14.63
CA THR A 149 -2.85 13.70 15.55
C THR A 149 -3.09 14.95 14.71
N PRO A 150 -4.33 15.49 14.61
CA PRO A 150 -4.52 16.75 13.92
C PRO A 150 -3.66 17.79 14.63
N ALA A 151 -2.92 18.56 13.85
CA ALA A 151 -2.18 19.69 14.40
C ALA A 151 -3.16 20.55 15.23
N PRO A 152 -2.78 21.01 16.43
CA PRO A 152 -3.68 21.79 17.25
C PRO A 152 -4.10 23.01 16.44
N LEU A 153 -5.41 23.18 16.25
CA LEU A 153 -5.99 24.38 15.67
C LEU A 153 -5.49 25.55 16.52
N ALA A 154 -4.72 26.44 15.91
CA ALA A 154 -4.30 27.68 16.55
C ALA A 154 -5.57 28.40 17.03
N SER A 155 -5.79 28.41 18.34
CA SER A 155 -6.85 29.18 18.98
C SER A 155 -6.55 30.66 18.76
N THR A 156 -7.15 31.24 17.75
CA THR A 156 -7.26 32.72 17.66
C THR A 156 -8.28 33.17 18.67
N ASN A 157 -7.83 33.27 19.91
CA ASN A 157 -8.60 33.92 20.96
C ASN A 157 -8.47 35.44 20.76
N ARG A 158 -9.29 36.02 19.87
CA ARG A 158 -9.56 37.44 19.88
C ARG A 158 -10.70 37.68 20.85
N VAL A 159 -10.35 38.10 22.04
CA VAL A 159 -11.28 38.71 22.98
C VAL A 159 -11.67 40.09 22.42
N PRO A 160 -12.95 40.38 22.15
CA PRO A 160 -13.35 41.77 21.88
C PRO A 160 -13.45 42.51 23.20
N THR A 161 -12.56 43.49 23.40
CA THR A 161 -12.69 44.47 24.48
C THR A 161 -13.87 45.37 24.17
N ASN A 162 -14.99 45.12 24.80
CA ASN A 162 -16.17 45.99 24.79
C ASN A 162 -15.92 47.12 25.80
N ARG A 163 -15.55 48.30 25.33
CA ARG A 163 -15.54 49.52 26.14
C ARG A 163 -16.95 50.12 26.11
N THR A 164 -17.66 49.98 27.20
CA THR A 164 -18.88 50.71 27.47
C THR A 164 -18.55 52.14 27.87
N PRO A 165 -19.08 53.19 27.22
CA PRO A 165 -18.95 54.56 27.75
C PRO A 165 -19.94 54.83 28.87
N ALA A 166 -19.48 55.45 29.95
CA ALA A 166 -20.29 55.85 31.10
C ALA A 166 -21.26 57.00 30.74
N PRO A 167 -22.46 57.03 31.37
CA PRO A 167 -23.43 58.09 31.14
C PRO A 167 -23.01 59.36 31.88
N ARG A 168 -23.09 60.51 31.20
CA ARG A 168 -23.05 61.86 31.85
C ARG A 168 -24.43 62.16 32.34
N THR A 169 -24.52 62.55 33.60
CA THR A 169 -25.72 63.17 34.23
C THR A 169 -25.54 64.69 34.35
N PRO A 170 -26.62 65.46 34.33
CA PRO A 170 -26.62 66.91 34.18
C PRO A 170 -26.16 67.67 35.40
#